data_03ddfbbbe13c2e02419b8bf4e705121c
#
_entry.id   03ddfbbbe13c2e02419b8bf4e705121c
#
_cell.length_a   1.000
_cell.length_b   1.000
_cell.length_c   1.000
_cell.angle_alpha   90.00
_cell.angle_beta   90.00
_cell.angle_gamma   90.00
#
_symmetry.space_group_name_H-M   'P 1'
#
loop_
_entity.id
_entity.type
_entity.pdbx_description
1 polymer ?
#
loop_
_entity_poly.entity_id
_entity_poly.type
_entity_poly.pdbx_seq_one_letter_code
_entity_poly.pdbx_strand_id
1 'polypeptide(L)'
;LAPQVENLFRNIAREVGGLTVTLEKDGSSMEKVLSSIFSLPELLDCYDNDILFTFRGLLNEQSGANIRNEIAHGIISEYACSTGVCLYFGVAVIKLLSLTSSSCYRILKNSEKLKHFEMPDKDALKVVK
;
A
#
# COMPACT_ATOMS: atom_id res chain seq x y z
N LEU A 1 -1.65 -3.63 -11.35
CA LEU A 1 -2.15 -3.11 -10.05
C LEU A 1 -1.42 -3.74 -8.85
N ALA A 2 -1.25 -5.07 -8.76
CA ALA A 2 -0.60 -5.71 -7.60
C ALA A 2 0.83 -5.21 -7.35
N PRO A 3 1.74 -5.10 -8.34
CA PRO A 3 3.07 -4.52 -8.14
C PRO A 3 3.05 -3.07 -7.66
N GLN A 4 2.07 -2.28 -8.12
CA GLN A 4 1.92 -0.88 -7.68
C GLN A 4 1.49 -0.80 -6.22
N VAL A 5 0.64 -1.72 -5.77
CA VAL A 5 0.23 -1.81 -4.35
C VAL A 5 1.41 -2.24 -3.47
N GLU A 6 2.23 -3.21 -3.91
CA GLU A 6 3.47 -3.56 -3.23
C GLU A 6 4.40 -2.34 -3.08
N ASN A 7 4.62 -1.62 -4.17
CA ASN A 7 5.45 -0.43 -4.16
C ASN A 7 4.88 0.68 -3.26
N LEU A 8 3.56 0.83 -3.22
CA LEU A 8 2.89 1.76 -2.31
C LEU A 8 3.22 1.45 -0.84
N PHE A 9 3.09 0.19 -0.40
CA PHE A 9 3.44 -0.20 0.96
C PHE A 9 4.93 0.03 1.29
N ARG A 10 5.84 -0.23 0.33
CA ARG A 10 7.26 0.05 0.50
C ARG A 10 7.54 1.55 0.66
N ASN A 11 6.91 2.38 -0.16
CA ASN A 11 7.08 3.82 -0.09
C ASN A 11 6.53 4.38 1.22
N ILE A 12 5.34 3.95 1.64
CA ILE A 12 4.77 4.37 2.92
C ILE A 12 5.69 3.94 4.08
N ALA A 13 6.18 2.69 4.08
CA ALA A 13 7.10 2.23 5.10
C ALA A 13 8.36 3.11 5.19
N ARG A 14 8.93 3.52 4.05
CA ARG A 14 10.09 4.45 4.02
C ARG A 14 9.73 5.83 4.57
N GLU A 15 8.60 6.39 4.15
CA GLU A 15 8.16 7.73 4.58
C GLU A 15 7.91 7.81 6.10
N VAL A 16 7.48 6.70 6.71
CA VAL A 16 7.29 6.63 8.16
C VAL A 16 8.54 6.19 8.93
N GLY A 17 9.68 6.08 8.25
CA GLY A 17 10.97 5.75 8.87
C GLY A 17 11.29 4.26 8.99
N GLY A 18 10.45 3.40 8.40
CA GLY A 18 10.70 1.96 8.41
C GLY A 18 11.87 1.56 7.49
N LEU A 19 12.69 0.65 7.95
CA LEU A 19 13.83 0.12 7.17
C LEU A 19 13.34 -0.94 6.18
N THR A 20 13.24 -0.58 4.90
CA THR A 20 12.82 -1.47 3.81
C THR A 20 13.97 -2.24 3.17
N VAL A 21 15.19 -1.96 3.58
CA VAL A 21 16.42 -2.54 3.04
C VAL A 21 17.16 -3.29 4.14
N THR A 22 17.79 -4.41 3.78
CA THR A 22 18.74 -5.14 4.63
C THR A 22 20.13 -4.97 4.05
N LEU A 23 21.10 -4.70 4.92
CA LEU A 23 22.52 -4.69 4.53
C LEU A 23 23.08 -6.10 4.68
N GLU A 24 23.65 -6.62 3.61
CA GLU A 24 24.38 -7.88 3.60
C GLU A 24 25.81 -7.68 4.15
N LYS A 25 26.44 -8.78 4.58
CA LYS A 25 27.81 -8.73 5.16
C LYS A 25 28.89 -8.26 4.20
N ASP A 26 28.62 -8.35 2.90
CA ASP A 26 29.50 -7.88 1.83
C ASP A 26 29.34 -6.38 1.52
N GLY A 27 28.46 -5.67 2.25
CA GLY A 27 28.15 -4.26 2.02
C GLY A 27 27.09 -4.02 0.94
N SER A 28 26.56 -5.06 0.31
CA SER A 28 25.45 -4.93 -0.61
C SER A 28 24.15 -4.65 0.14
N SER A 29 23.21 -3.96 -0.50
CA SER A 29 21.90 -3.70 0.05
C SER A 29 20.83 -4.48 -0.72
N MET A 30 19.94 -5.14 -0.01
CA MET A 30 18.87 -5.93 -0.58
C MET A 30 17.51 -5.45 -0.05
N GLU A 31 16.55 -5.26 -0.94
CA GLU A 31 15.18 -4.91 -0.56
C GLU A 31 14.55 -6.06 0.25
N LYS A 32 13.93 -5.73 1.37
CA LYS A 32 13.20 -6.71 2.19
C LYS A 32 12.04 -7.30 1.40
N VAL A 33 11.77 -8.59 1.63
CA VAL A 33 10.59 -9.25 1.06
C VAL A 33 9.31 -8.62 1.62
N LEU A 34 8.22 -8.71 0.86
CA LEU A 34 6.96 -8.05 1.20
C LEU A 34 6.39 -8.48 2.57
N SER A 35 6.56 -9.76 2.94
CA SER A 35 6.16 -10.25 4.26
C SER A 35 6.85 -9.51 5.42
N SER A 36 8.14 -9.20 5.26
CA SER A 36 8.89 -8.42 6.24
C SER A 36 8.45 -6.95 6.29
N ILE A 37 8.04 -6.39 5.15
CA ILE A 37 7.47 -5.03 5.09
C ILE A 37 6.17 -4.96 5.91
N PHE A 38 5.25 -5.92 5.74
CA PHE A 38 3.99 -5.97 6.51
C PHE A 38 4.17 -6.18 8.00
N SER A 39 5.37 -6.56 8.46
CA SER A 39 5.69 -6.78 9.87
C SER A 39 6.43 -5.61 10.50
N LEU A 40 6.65 -4.52 9.77
CA LEU A 40 7.30 -3.33 10.30
C LEU A 40 6.39 -2.62 11.31
N PRO A 41 6.90 -2.31 12.52
CA PRO A 41 6.12 -1.60 13.55
C PRO A 41 5.57 -0.27 13.02
N GLU A 42 6.36 0.46 12.26
CA GLU A 42 6.00 1.76 11.71
C GLU A 42 4.80 1.67 10.75
N LEU A 43 4.68 0.55 10.04
CA LEU A 43 3.53 0.31 9.16
C LEU A 43 2.30 -0.13 9.96
N LEU A 44 2.50 -0.88 11.05
CA LEU A 44 1.43 -1.28 11.97
C LEU A 44 0.82 -0.08 12.72
N ASP A 45 1.61 0.96 12.94
CA ASP A 45 1.14 2.22 13.53
C ASP A 45 0.30 3.06 12.54
N CYS A 46 0.50 2.85 11.23
CA CYS A 46 -0.21 3.59 10.17
C CYS A 46 -1.54 2.96 9.78
N TYR A 47 -1.64 1.63 9.85
CA TYR A 47 -2.79 0.86 9.38
C TYR A 47 -3.26 -0.13 10.42
N ASP A 48 -4.58 -0.32 10.48
CA ASP A 48 -5.17 -1.38 11.27
C ASP A 48 -4.66 -2.77 10.82
N ASN A 49 -4.52 -3.67 11.78
CA ASN A 49 -4.09 -5.04 11.53
C ASN A 49 -4.94 -5.74 10.46
N ASP A 50 -6.23 -5.45 10.39
CA ASP A 50 -7.15 -6.05 9.42
C ASP A 50 -6.79 -5.68 7.97
N ILE A 51 -6.35 -4.45 7.74
CA ILE A 51 -5.90 -3.99 6.41
C ILE A 51 -4.62 -4.73 6.01
N LEU A 52 -3.64 -4.77 6.91
CA LEU A 52 -2.36 -5.44 6.64
C LEU A 52 -2.54 -6.95 6.48
N PHE A 53 -3.39 -7.57 7.29
CA PHE A 53 -3.77 -8.97 7.16
C PHE A 53 -4.43 -9.26 5.81
N THR A 54 -5.38 -8.42 5.40
CA THR A 54 -6.07 -8.53 4.10
C THR A 54 -5.07 -8.51 2.95
N PHE A 55 -4.15 -7.52 2.91
CA PHE A 55 -3.17 -7.43 1.83
C PHE A 55 -2.09 -8.51 1.91
N ARG A 56 -1.73 -8.97 3.11
CA ARG A 56 -0.87 -10.13 3.26
C ARG A 56 -1.48 -11.37 2.62
N GLY A 57 -2.76 -11.67 2.90
CA GLY A 57 -3.48 -12.79 2.32
C GLY A 57 -3.66 -12.67 0.80
N LEU A 58 -3.93 -11.46 0.30
CA LEU A 58 -4.13 -11.23 -1.13
C LEU A 58 -2.83 -11.29 -1.95
N LEU A 59 -1.71 -10.80 -1.41
CA LEU A 59 -0.48 -10.58 -2.17
C LEU A 59 0.62 -11.60 -1.87
N ASN A 60 0.69 -12.14 -0.66
CA ASN A 60 1.90 -12.83 -0.20
C ASN A 60 1.66 -14.24 0.36
N GLU A 61 0.52 -14.53 0.98
CA GLU A 61 0.28 -15.82 1.63
C GLU A 61 -0.06 -16.90 0.60
N GLN A 62 0.65 -18.06 0.65
CA GLN A 62 0.37 -19.20 -0.22
C GLN A 62 -1.01 -19.82 0.06
N SER A 63 -1.49 -19.73 1.29
CA SER A 63 -2.84 -20.14 1.69
C SER A 63 -3.92 -19.14 1.31
N GLY A 64 -3.54 -17.94 0.88
CA GLY A 64 -4.42 -16.88 0.41
C GLY A 64 -4.56 -16.87 -1.12
N ALA A 65 -5.06 -15.77 -1.64
CA ALA A 65 -5.22 -15.60 -3.09
C ALA A 65 -3.90 -15.46 -3.85
N ASN A 66 -2.84 -15.02 -3.16
CA ASN A 66 -1.47 -14.88 -3.68
C ASN A 66 -1.37 -14.27 -5.10
N ILE A 67 -2.23 -13.28 -5.36
CA ILE A 67 -2.44 -12.66 -6.69
C ILE A 67 -1.12 -12.16 -7.30
N ARG A 68 -0.24 -11.61 -6.47
CA ARG A 68 1.05 -11.09 -6.92
C ARG A 68 1.89 -12.20 -7.60
N ASN A 69 1.94 -13.36 -6.97
CA ASN A 69 2.75 -14.47 -7.46
C ASN A 69 2.14 -15.07 -8.73
N GLU A 70 0.83 -15.22 -8.80
CA GLU A 70 0.13 -15.69 -9.99
C GLU A 70 0.33 -14.76 -11.19
N ILE A 71 0.28 -13.44 -10.97
CA ILE A 71 0.57 -12.43 -12.01
C ILE A 71 2.04 -12.51 -12.43
N ALA A 72 2.99 -12.61 -11.48
CA ALA A 72 4.41 -12.62 -11.76
C ALA A 72 4.82 -13.87 -12.59
N HIS A 73 4.17 -15.00 -12.38
CA HIS A 73 4.39 -16.22 -13.13
C HIS A 73 3.53 -16.38 -14.40
N GLY A 74 2.67 -15.40 -14.69
CA GLY A 74 1.76 -15.44 -15.83
C GLY A 74 0.72 -16.57 -15.75
N ILE A 75 0.44 -17.06 -14.54
CA ILE A 75 -0.49 -18.17 -14.28
C ILE A 75 -1.94 -17.68 -14.20
N ILE A 76 -2.12 -16.39 -13.91
CA ILE A 76 -3.46 -15.82 -13.76
C ILE A 76 -4.23 -15.91 -15.07
N SER A 77 -5.33 -16.66 -15.07
CA SER A 77 -6.20 -16.78 -16.23
C SER A 77 -7.16 -15.59 -16.33
N GLU A 78 -7.71 -15.36 -17.53
CA GLU A 78 -8.78 -14.38 -17.75
C GLU A 78 -9.99 -14.66 -16.85
N TYR A 79 -10.30 -15.95 -16.65
CA TYR A 79 -11.37 -16.36 -15.74
C TYR A 79 -11.05 -15.96 -14.28
N ALA A 80 -9.80 -16.15 -13.83
CA ALA A 80 -9.40 -15.75 -12.48
C ALA A 80 -9.50 -14.23 -12.29
N CYS A 81 -9.20 -13.44 -13.34
CA CYS A 81 -9.37 -11.98 -13.30
C CYS A 81 -10.84 -11.53 -13.16
N SER A 82 -11.79 -12.35 -13.65
CA SER A 82 -13.22 -12.06 -13.52
C SER A 82 -13.86 -12.63 -12.24
N THR A 83 -13.08 -13.28 -11.38
CA THR A 83 -13.58 -13.85 -10.13
C THR A 83 -13.80 -12.79 -9.04
N GLY A 84 -14.57 -13.16 -8.01
CA GLY A 84 -14.78 -12.34 -6.84
C GLY A 84 -13.50 -11.91 -6.11
N VAL A 85 -12.40 -12.67 -6.24
CA VAL A 85 -11.09 -12.34 -5.65
C VAL A 85 -10.50 -11.07 -6.24
N CYS A 86 -10.50 -10.93 -7.57
CA CYS A 86 -10.00 -9.72 -8.23
C CYS A 86 -10.88 -8.51 -7.94
N LEU A 87 -12.20 -8.69 -7.88
CA LEU A 87 -13.11 -7.63 -7.45
C LEU A 87 -12.84 -7.21 -6.01
N TYR A 88 -12.70 -8.19 -5.11
CA TYR A 88 -12.36 -7.93 -3.70
C TYR A 88 -11.03 -7.19 -3.55
N PHE A 89 -10.01 -7.61 -4.32
CA PHE A 89 -8.72 -6.92 -4.36
C PHE A 89 -8.89 -5.46 -4.82
N GLY A 90 -9.68 -5.20 -5.85
CA GLY A 90 -9.97 -3.84 -6.32
C GLY A 90 -10.62 -2.98 -5.24
N VAL A 91 -11.63 -3.52 -4.54
CA VAL A 91 -12.31 -2.83 -3.43
C VAL A 91 -11.34 -2.59 -2.27
N ALA A 92 -10.50 -3.57 -1.93
CA ALA A 92 -9.49 -3.43 -0.89
C ALA A 92 -8.48 -2.31 -1.22
N VAL A 93 -8.07 -2.21 -2.49
CA VAL A 93 -7.18 -1.13 -2.97
C VAL A 93 -7.83 0.24 -2.84
N ILE A 94 -9.10 0.38 -3.21
CA ILE A 94 -9.84 1.64 -3.04
C ILE A 94 -9.88 2.03 -1.56
N LYS A 95 -10.17 1.08 -0.67
CA LYS A 95 -10.15 1.30 0.78
C LYS A 95 -8.77 1.72 1.27
N LEU A 96 -7.71 1.03 0.82
CA LEU A 96 -6.32 1.37 1.16
C LEU A 96 -5.98 2.80 0.76
N LEU A 97 -6.29 3.19 -0.47
CA LEU A 97 -6.00 4.55 -0.97
C LEU A 97 -6.76 5.62 -0.18
N SER A 98 -8.02 5.35 0.17
CA SER A 98 -8.83 6.25 1.01
C SER A 98 -8.21 6.44 2.41
N LEU A 99 -7.77 5.34 3.05
CA LEU A 99 -7.13 5.38 4.36
C LEU A 99 -5.75 6.05 4.31
N THR A 100 -4.97 5.75 3.27
CA THR A 100 -3.65 6.36 3.04
C THR A 100 -3.79 7.87 2.86
N SER A 101 -4.74 8.30 2.04
CA SER A 101 -5.00 9.74 1.82
C SER A 101 -5.37 10.45 3.12
N SER A 102 -6.24 9.87 3.94
CA SER A 102 -6.65 10.43 5.23
C SER A 102 -5.50 10.46 6.23
N SER A 103 -4.68 9.42 6.28
CA SER A 103 -3.51 9.32 7.17
C SER A 103 -2.41 10.30 6.73
N CYS A 104 -2.11 10.36 5.44
CA CYS A 104 -1.17 11.33 4.88
C CYS A 104 -1.62 12.75 5.16
N TYR A 105 -2.90 13.07 4.97
CA TYR A 105 -3.44 14.39 5.29
C TYR A 105 -3.26 14.74 6.77
N ARG A 106 -3.50 13.78 7.69
CA ARG A 106 -3.33 13.97 9.13
C ARG A 106 -1.87 14.19 9.51
N ILE A 107 -0.94 13.39 8.96
CA ILE A 107 0.50 13.53 9.19
C ILE A 107 0.99 14.86 8.64
N LEU A 108 0.60 15.20 7.45
CA LEU A 108 0.95 16.43 6.79
C LEU A 108 0.39 17.65 7.55
N LYS A 109 -0.83 17.61 8.03
CA LYS A 109 -1.44 18.68 8.83
C LYS A 109 -0.68 18.94 10.15
N ASN A 110 -0.08 17.90 10.74
CA ASN A 110 0.71 17.99 11.96
C ASN A 110 2.17 18.41 11.71
N SER A 111 2.66 18.34 10.46
CA SER A 111 3.98 18.80 10.08
C SER A 111 3.96 20.30 9.77
N GLU A 112 4.95 21.05 10.26
CA GLU A 112 5.06 22.51 10.00
C GLU A 112 5.16 22.85 8.49
N LYS A 113 5.44 21.88 7.63
CA LYS A 113 5.53 22.04 6.18
C LYS A 113 4.21 22.44 5.51
N LEU A 114 3.07 22.26 6.18
CA LEU A 114 1.73 22.55 5.63
C LEU A 114 1.12 23.87 6.04
N LYS A 115 1.84 24.70 6.80
CA LYS A 115 1.36 26.05 7.10
C LYS A 115 1.18 26.95 5.86
N HIS A 116 1.62 26.49 4.68
CA HIS A 116 1.51 27.19 3.40
C HIS A 116 0.69 26.47 2.32
N PHE A 117 0.06 25.34 2.63
CA PHE A 117 -0.81 24.66 1.68
C PHE A 117 -2.27 24.94 2.04
N GLU A 118 -2.80 26.05 1.55
CA GLU A 118 -4.24 26.31 1.57
C GLU A 118 -4.91 25.34 0.59
N MET A 119 -5.82 24.53 1.09
CA MET A 119 -6.68 23.70 0.24
C MET A 119 -7.45 24.64 -0.70
N PRO A 120 -7.51 24.36 -1.99
CA PRO A 120 -8.36 25.14 -2.89
C PRO A 120 -9.79 25.12 -2.33
N ASP A 121 -10.36 26.31 -2.26
CA ASP A 121 -11.68 26.58 -1.69
C ASP A 121 -12.71 25.60 -2.28
N LYS A 122 -13.58 25.07 -1.42
CA LYS A 122 -14.66 24.15 -1.80
C LYS A 122 -15.58 24.71 -2.89
N ASP A 123 -15.56 26.03 -3.08
CA ASP A 123 -16.34 26.71 -4.10
C ASP A 123 -15.70 26.67 -5.49
N ALA A 124 -14.41 26.37 -5.62
CA ALA A 124 -13.73 26.19 -6.91
C ALA A 124 -14.17 24.90 -7.64
N LEU A 125 -14.75 23.93 -6.95
CA LEU A 125 -15.25 22.67 -7.51
C LEU A 125 -16.65 22.78 -8.14
N LYS A 126 -17.31 23.95 -8.04
CA LYS A 126 -18.66 24.19 -8.60
C LYS A 126 -18.68 24.74 -10.03
N VAL A 127 -17.54 24.91 -10.67
CA VAL A 127 -17.44 25.54 -12.01
C VAL A 127 -17.19 24.52 -13.14
N VAL A 128 -17.59 23.26 -12.97
CA VAL A 128 -17.69 22.34 -14.13
C VAL A 128 -19.13 21.84 -14.19
N LYS A 129 -19.97 22.62 -14.81
CA LYS A 129 -21.22 22.18 -15.43
C LYS A 129 -21.08 22.29 -16.96
#